data_b41f76735abc151ff072e702c32e64e0
#
_entry.id   b41f76735abc151ff072e702c32e64e0
#
_cell.length_a   1.000
_cell.length_b   1.000
_cell.length_c   1.000
_cell.angle_alpha   90.00
_cell.angle_beta   90.00
_cell.angle_gamma   90.00
#
_symmetry.space_group_name_H-M   'P 1'
#
loop_
_entity.id
_entity.type
_entity.pdbx_description
1 polymer ?
#
loop_
_entity_poly.entity_id
_entity_poly.type
_entity_poly.pdbx_seq_one_letter_code
_entity_poly.pdbx_strand_id
1 'polypeptide(L)'
;MNQENELNINFGVDTLVILGRIDCPKVTHCRVLISKILDKISEKKMKTHFVACFETQFENLRNYLLKQDLGFIDFQDSPIIYIQETSGNKKIIGSLDEFQKYIIKEFNYHDVLKTEDFVDETKKSLIFKII
;
A
#
# COMPACT_ATOMS: atom_id res chain seq x y z
N MET A 1 -17.02 13.43 -4.92
CA MET A 1 -15.65 13.48 -4.37
C MET A 1 -14.69 12.82 -5.35
N ASN A 2 -13.61 13.46 -5.68
CA ASN A 2 -12.62 12.90 -6.60
C ASN A 2 -11.75 11.87 -5.86
N GLN A 3 -11.75 10.62 -6.36
CA GLN A 3 -10.97 9.54 -5.78
C GLN A 3 -9.46 9.84 -5.76
N GLU A 4 -8.99 10.60 -6.73
CA GLU A 4 -7.57 10.99 -6.85
C GLU A 4 -7.09 11.76 -5.63
N ASN A 5 -7.98 12.47 -4.93
CA ASN A 5 -7.64 13.22 -3.71
C ASN A 5 -7.19 12.30 -2.58
N GLU A 6 -7.58 11.03 -2.60
CA GLU A 6 -7.13 10.07 -1.60
C GLU A 6 -5.62 9.79 -1.70
N LEU A 7 -5.03 10.00 -2.87
CA LEU A 7 -3.60 9.83 -3.10
C LEU A 7 -2.82 11.15 -3.03
N ASN A 8 -3.49 12.29 -3.03
CA ASN A 8 -2.86 13.62 -3.00
C ASN A 8 -2.81 14.16 -1.57
N ILE A 9 -2.13 13.44 -0.70
CA ILE A 9 -2.03 13.77 0.71
C ILE A 9 -0.61 14.26 1.01
N ASN A 10 -0.53 15.36 1.78
CA ASN A 10 0.74 15.88 2.28
C ASN A 10 0.68 15.96 3.80
N PHE A 11 1.39 15.05 4.47
CA PHE A 11 1.47 15.03 5.93
C PHE A 11 2.66 15.81 6.47
N GLY A 12 3.41 16.50 5.61
CA GLY A 12 4.62 17.23 6.01
C GLY A 12 5.83 16.33 6.26
N VAL A 13 5.69 15.03 6.08
CA VAL A 13 6.76 14.02 6.20
C VAL A 13 6.60 13.02 5.07
N ASP A 14 7.65 12.28 4.77
CA ASP A 14 7.58 11.18 3.82
C ASP A 14 6.53 10.18 4.28
N THR A 15 5.72 9.69 3.36
CA THR A 15 4.59 8.84 3.67
C THR A 15 4.64 7.56 2.85
N LEU A 16 4.58 6.43 3.53
CA LEU A 16 4.45 5.12 2.89
C LEU A 16 3.00 4.93 2.49
N VAL A 17 2.74 4.86 1.19
CA VAL A 17 1.39 4.72 0.63
C VAL A 17 1.20 3.30 0.13
N ILE A 18 0.09 2.69 0.54
CA ILE A 18 -0.32 1.37 0.09
C ILE A 18 -1.69 1.51 -0.57
N LEU A 19 -1.74 1.30 -1.88
CA LEU A 19 -2.98 1.31 -2.65
C LEU A 19 -3.32 -0.13 -3.01
N GLY A 20 -4.49 -0.60 -2.60
CA GLY A 20 -4.87 -1.97 -2.86
C GLY A 20 -6.37 -2.21 -2.97
N ARG A 21 -6.72 -3.38 -3.52
CA ARG A 21 -8.11 -3.82 -3.58
C ARG A 21 -8.51 -4.48 -2.27
N ILE A 22 -9.73 -4.18 -1.83
CA ILE A 22 -10.29 -4.74 -0.59
C ILE A 22 -10.35 -6.27 -0.63
N ASP A 23 -10.58 -6.84 -1.82
CA ASP A 23 -10.72 -8.29 -2.02
C ASP A 23 -9.38 -9.03 -2.19
N CYS A 24 -8.27 -8.36 -1.99
CA CYS A 24 -6.94 -8.92 -2.23
C CYS A 24 -6.27 -9.35 -0.91
N PRO A 25 -6.01 -10.66 -0.71
CA PRO A 25 -5.32 -11.13 0.51
C PRO A 25 -3.93 -10.55 0.70
N LYS A 26 -3.24 -10.20 -0.37
CA LYS A 26 -1.94 -9.53 -0.30
C LYS A 26 -2.03 -8.16 0.38
N VAL A 27 -3.16 -7.47 0.20
CA VAL A 27 -3.41 -6.17 0.86
C VAL A 27 -3.60 -6.38 2.36
N THR A 28 -4.36 -7.40 2.76
CA THR A 28 -4.52 -7.76 4.18
C THR A 28 -3.17 -8.11 4.79
N HIS A 29 -2.37 -8.90 4.08
CA HIS A 29 -1.02 -9.26 4.51
C HIS A 29 -0.15 -8.01 4.72
N CYS A 30 -0.15 -7.09 3.77
CA CYS A 30 0.56 -5.81 3.88
C CYS A 30 0.14 -5.02 5.12
N ARG A 31 -1.17 -4.93 5.38
CA ARG A 31 -1.67 -4.18 6.53
C ARG A 31 -1.17 -4.77 7.84
N VAL A 32 -1.17 -6.09 7.95
CA VAL A 32 -0.64 -6.78 9.14
C VAL A 32 0.86 -6.52 9.31
N LEU A 33 1.63 -6.60 8.21
CA LEU A 33 3.06 -6.29 8.25
C LEU A 33 3.33 -4.88 8.74
N ILE A 34 2.59 -3.90 8.23
CA ILE A 34 2.74 -2.51 8.65
C ILE A 34 2.46 -2.36 10.14
N SER A 35 1.42 -3.03 10.67
CA SER A 35 1.11 -2.96 12.08
C SER A 35 2.25 -3.50 12.94
N LYS A 36 2.98 -4.51 12.45
CA LYS A 36 4.11 -5.10 13.17
C LYS A 36 5.37 -4.23 13.17
N ILE A 37 5.53 -3.37 12.17
CA ILE A 37 6.73 -2.51 12.04
C ILE A 37 6.41 -1.02 12.26
N LEU A 38 5.22 -0.72 12.77
CA LEU A 38 4.74 0.67 12.89
C LEU A 38 5.68 1.54 13.73
N ASP A 39 6.21 1.00 14.83
CA ASP A 39 7.15 1.73 15.68
C ASP A 39 8.43 2.08 14.91
N LYS A 40 8.93 1.15 14.11
CA LYS A 40 10.15 1.36 13.31
C LYS A 40 9.93 2.40 12.21
N ILE A 41 8.73 2.40 11.61
CA ILE A 41 8.35 3.42 10.63
C ILE A 41 8.32 4.79 11.29
N SER A 42 7.73 4.89 12.48
CA SER A 42 7.67 6.13 13.25
C SER A 42 9.05 6.65 13.65
N GLU A 43 9.98 5.75 13.98
CA GLU A 43 11.36 6.12 14.30
C GLU A 43 12.06 6.81 13.11
N LYS A 44 11.69 6.44 11.88
CA LYS A 44 12.21 7.10 10.67
C LYS A 44 11.43 8.35 10.29
N LYS A 45 10.52 8.80 11.15
CA LYS A 45 9.68 9.98 10.94
C LYS A 45 8.83 9.86 9.67
N MET A 46 8.44 8.64 9.32
CA MET A 46 7.52 8.38 8.22
C MET A 46 6.12 8.14 8.75
N LYS A 47 5.13 8.47 7.92
CA LYS A 47 3.74 8.10 8.16
C LYS A 47 3.32 7.01 7.18
N THR A 48 2.18 6.39 7.45
CA THR A 48 1.57 5.42 6.56
C THR A 48 0.22 5.92 6.10
N HIS A 49 -0.12 5.64 4.85
CA HIS A 49 -1.41 5.96 4.28
C HIS A 49 -1.92 4.76 3.50
N PHE A 50 -3.04 4.21 3.95
CA PHE A 50 -3.59 2.98 3.39
C PHE A 50 -4.88 3.29 2.65
N VAL A 51 -4.91 3.02 1.34
CA VAL A 51 -6.08 3.22 0.50
C VAL A 51 -6.54 1.86 0.00
N ALA A 52 -7.63 1.35 0.58
CA ALA A 52 -8.25 0.10 0.18
C ALA A 52 -9.57 0.40 -0.53
N CYS A 53 -9.76 -0.15 -1.71
CA CYS A 53 -10.89 0.19 -2.55
C CYS A 53 -11.36 -0.99 -3.39
N PHE A 54 -12.53 -0.84 -4.02
CA PHE A 54 -13.05 -1.84 -4.96
C PHE A 54 -12.28 -1.78 -6.28
N GLU A 55 -12.44 -2.83 -7.09
CA GLU A 55 -11.65 -3.03 -8.31
C GLU A 55 -11.70 -1.82 -9.26
N THR A 56 -12.89 -1.27 -9.53
CA THR A 56 -13.03 -0.14 -10.44
C THR A 56 -12.27 1.09 -9.94
N GLN A 57 -12.37 1.37 -8.66
CA GLN A 57 -11.65 2.48 -8.02
C GLN A 57 -10.14 2.25 -8.07
N PHE A 58 -9.71 1.02 -7.82
CA PHE A 58 -8.30 0.65 -7.89
C PHE A 58 -7.74 0.89 -9.28
N GLU A 59 -8.44 0.47 -10.33
CA GLU A 59 -8.01 0.70 -11.71
C GLU A 59 -7.91 2.18 -12.05
N ASN A 60 -8.87 2.98 -11.60
CA ASN A 60 -8.86 4.42 -11.81
C ASN A 60 -7.65 5.07 -11.13
N LEU A 61 -7.36 4.69 -9.89
CA LEU A 61 -6.23 5.24 -9.15
C LEU A 61 -4.90 4.77 -9.71
N ARG A 62 -4.82 3.52 -10.16
CA ARG A 62 -3.63 3.01 -10.84
C ARG A 62 -3.34 3.80 -12.11
N ASN A 63 -4.38 4.07 -12.91
CA ASN A 63 -4.24 4.87 -14.13
C ASN A 63 -3.81 6.30 -13.83
N TYR A 64 -4.31 6.87 -12.75
CA TYR A 64 -3.90 8.18 -12.27
C TYR A 64 -2.41 8.22 -11.93
N LEU A 65 -1.92 7.22 -11.20
CA LEU A 65 -0.49 7.11 -10.86
C LEU A 65 0.36 6.93 -12.11
N LEU A 66 -0.09 6.11 -13.05
CA LEU A 66 0.63 5.86 -14.30
C LEU A 66 0.80 7.13 -15.12
N LYS A 67 -0.19 8.03 -15.12
CA LYS A 67 -0.09 9.32 -15.79
C LYS A 67 0.94 10.23 -15.14
N GLN A 68 1.16 10.10 -13.85
CA GLN A 68 2.12 10.92 -13.12
C GLN A 68 3.56 10.41 -13.23
N ASP A 69 3.73 9.08 -13.29
CA ASP A 69 5.05 8.46 -13.34
C ASP A 69 4.95 7.14 -14.10
N LEU A 70 5.68 7.06 -15.22
CA LEU A 70 5.73 5.86 -16.05
C LEU A 70 6.34 4.65 -15.32
N GLY A 71 7.03 4.87 -14.20
CA GLY A 71 7.52 3.78 -13.37
C GLY A 71 6.41 2.89 -12.81
N PHE A 72 5.16 3.36 -12.80
CA PHE A 72 4.02 2.55 -12.40
C PHE A 72 3.49 1.61 -13.48
N ILE A 73 4.09 1.60 -14.67
CA ILE A 73 3.58 0.83 -15.82
C ILE A 73 3.56 -0.68 -15.55
N ASP A 74 4.49 -1.19 -14.76
CA ASP A 74 4.62 -2.62 -14.47
C ASP A 74 3.63 -3.11 -13.41
N PHE A 75 2.88 -2.19 -12.78
CA PHE A 75 1.94 -2.55 -11.73
C PHE A 75 0.55 -2.82 -12.29
N GLN A 76 0.28 -4.09 -12.53
CA GLN A 76 -1.05 -4.52 -12.99
C GLN A 76 -1.88 -5.08 -11.84
N ASP A 77 -1.24 -5.42 -10.72
CA ASP A 77 -1.88 -6.05 -9.57
C ASP A 77 -1.80 -5.24 -8.30
N SER A 78 -2.71 -5.57 -7.38
CA SER A 78 -2.77 -5.05 -6.02
C SER A 78 -1.83 -5.84 -5.10
N PRO A 79 -1.16 -5.22 -4.13
CA PRO A 79 -1.13 -3.78 -3.86
C PRO A 79 -0.05 -3.03 -4.65
N ILE A 80 -0.21 -1.71 -4.77
CA ILE A 80 0.83 -0.82 -5.26
C ILE A 80 1.38 -0.06 -4.05
N ILE A 81 2.69 -0.10 -3.85
CA ILE A 81 3.33 0.48 -2.67
C ILE A 81 4.42 1.45 -3.11
N TYR A 82 4.38 2.66 -2.58
CA TYR A 82 5.38 3.67 -2.87
C TYR A 82 5.54 4.63 -1.70
N ILE A 83 6.61 5.42 -1.71
CA ILE A 83 6.81 6.48 -0.73
C ILE A 83 6.53 7.81 -1.42
N GLN A 84 5.57 8.55 -0.86
CA GLN A 84 5.30 9.93 -1.25
C GLN A 84 6.25 10.82 -0.48
N GLU A 85 7.23 11.39 -1.17
CA GLU A 85 8.19 12.30 -0.54
C GLU A 85 7.59 13.69 -0.37
N THR A 86 8.08 14.44 0.59
CA THR A 86 7.61 15.82 0.85
C THR A 86 7.86 16.74 -0.35
N SER A 87 8.86 16.42 -1.17
CA SER A 87 9.17 17.15 -2.42
C SER A 87 8.12 16.96 -3.50
N GLY A 88 7.20 15.99 -3.34
CA GLY A 88 6.21 15.62 -4.35
C GLY A 88 6.62 14.42 -5.19
N ASN A 89 7.86 13.97 -5.11
CA ASN A 89 8.32 12.78 -5.83
C ASN A 89 7.73 11.51 -5.21
N LYS A 90 7.55 10.50 -6.06
CA LYS A 90 7.08 9.18 -5.64
C LYS A 90 8.19 8.16 -5.84
N LYS A 91 8.65 7.56 -4.74
CA LYS A 91 9.64 6.50 -4.78
C LYS A 91 8.91 5.16 -4.79
N ILE A 92 8.93 4.48 -5.94
CA ILE A 92 8.17 3.24 -6.12
C ILE A 92 8.89 2.08 -5.43
N ILE A 93 8.16 1.35 -4.58
CA ILE A 93 8.67 0.14 -3.94
C ILE A 93 8.27 -1.08 -4.76
N GLY A 94 6.98 -1.25 -5.04
CA GLY A 94 6.48 -2.37 -5.78
C GLY A 94 5.20 -2.93 -5.20
N SER A 95 5.01 -4.23 -5.32
CA SER A 95 3.92 -4.95 -4.70
C SER A 95 4.41 -5.62 -3.40
N LEU A 96 3.71 -6.66 -2.93
CA LEU A 96 4.04 -7.31 -1.66
C LEU A 96 5.46 -7.87 -1.62
N ASP A 97 5.91 -8.57 -2.68
CA ASP A 97 7.23 -9.18 -2.70
C ASP A 97 8.34 -8.14 -2.55
N GLU A 98 8.24 -7.03 -3.29
CA GLU A 98 9.21 -5.94 -3.20
C GLU A 98 9.12 -5.23 -1.86
N PHE A 99 7.93 -5.14 -1.29
CA PHE A 99 7.75 -4.57 0.05
C PHE A 99 8.42 -5.45 1.12
N GLN A 100 8.29 -6.77 1.02
CA GLN A 100 8.97 -7.69 1.94
C GLN A 100 10.48 -7.50 1.91
N LYS A 101 11.05 -7.32 0.71
CA LYS A 101 12.49 -7.02 0.55
C LYS A 101 12.85 -5.66 1.14
N TYR A 102 12.00 -4.68 0.93
CA TYR A 102 12.18 -3.32 1.45
C TYR A 102 12.25 -3.32 2.98
N ILE A 103 11.34 -4.02 3.66
CA ILE A 103 11.31 -4.02 5.13
C ILE A 103 12.46 -4.80 5.75
N ILE A 104 13.03 -5.78 5.04
CA ILE A 104 14.26 -6.43 5.47
C ILE A 104 15.40 -5.41 5.46
N LYS A 105 15.56 -4.71 4.33
CA LYS A 105 16.65 -3.76 4.13
C LYS A 105 16.56 -2.56 5.07
N GLU A 106 15.37 -1.98 5.21
CA GLU A 106 15.20 -0.70 5.92
C GLU A 106 14.94 -0.87 7.41
N PHE A 107 14.33 -1.99 7.81
CA PHE A 107 13.89 -2.20 9.19
C PHE A 107 14.42 -3.49 9.81
N ASN A 108 15.21 -4.27 9.07
CA ASN A 108 15.71 -5.57 9.50
C ASN A 108 14.57 -6.49 9.99
N TYR A 109 13.44 -6.43 9.31
CA TYR A 109 12.27 -7.23 9.66
C TYR A 109 12.07 -8.33 8.62
N HIS A 110 12.08 -9.59 9.07
CA HIS A 110 11.90 -10.76 8.21
C HIS A 110 10.48 -11.29 8.40
N ASP A 111 9.68 -11.16 7.34
CA ASP A 111 8.30 -11.62 7.35
C ASP A 111 8.24 -13.15 7.22
N VAL A 112 7.56 -13.79 8.16
CA VAL A 112 7.35 -15.24 8.17
C VAL A 112 5.89 -15.61 7.87
N LEU A 113 5.05 -14.60 7.63
CA LEU A 113 3.63 -14.79 7.36
C LEU A 113 3.43 -15.19 5.90
N LYS A 114 2.33 -15.88 5.62
CA LYS A 114 1.95 -16.32 4.29
C LYS A 114 0.64 -15.65 3.87
N THR A 115 0.57 -15.19 2.62
CA THR A 115 -0.63 -14.52 2.10
C THR A 115 -1.88 -15.40 2.22
N GLU A 116 -1.75 -16.70 1.98
CA GLU A 116 -2.89 -17.63 2.07
C GLU A 116 -3.53 -17.68 3.45
N ASP A 117 -2.80 -17.32 4.50
CA ASP A 117 -3.33 -17.27 5.86
C ASP A 117 -4.32 -16.11 6.05
N PHE A 118 -4.38 -15.16 5.11
CA PHE A 118 -5.22 -13.98 5.19
C PHE A 118 -6.47 -14.04 4.31
N VAL A 119 -6.71 -15.16 3.63
CA VAL A 119 -7.85 -15.29 2.71
C VAL A 119 -9.18 -15.11 3.45
N ASP A 120 -9.36 -15.79 4.58
CA ASP A 120 -10.60 -15.71 5.36
C ASP A 120 -10.82 -14.32 5.95
N GLU A 121 -9.77 -13.70 6.49
CA GLU A 121 -9.85 -12.35 7.03
C GLU A 121 -10.22 -11.34 5.96
N THR A 122 -9.68 -11.50 4.75
CA THR A 122 -10.00 -10.64 3.61
C THR A 122 -11.47 -10.74 3.24
N LYS A 123 -12.03 -11.95 3.22
CA LYS A 123 -13.44 -12.17 2.94
C LYS A 123 -14.34 -11.52 4.00
N LYS A 124 -13.99 -11.62 5.27
CA LYS A 124 -14.71 -10.98 6.36
C LYS A 124 -14.71 -9.46 6.22
N SER A 125 -13.57 -8.88 5.91
CA SER A 125 -13.46 -7.44 5.70
C SER A 125 -14.33 -6.97 4.54
N LEU A 126 -14.38 -7.74 3.45
CA LEU A 126 -15.21 -7.45 2.30
C LEU A 126 -16.70 -7.45 2.66
N ILE A 127 -17.15 -8.41 3.45
CA ILE A 127 -18.54 -8.51 3.89
C ILE A 127 -18.93 -7.26 4.70
N PHE A 128 -18.08 -6.83 5.62
CA PHE A 128 -18.31 -5.63 6.40
C PHE A 128 -18.43 -4.37 5.54
N LYS A 129 -17.67 -4.31 4.46
CA LYS A 129 -17.71 -3.16 3.55
C LYS A 129 -18.97 -3.12 2.70
N ILE A 130 -19.55 -4.27 2.40
CA ILE A 130 -20.76 -4.37 1.57
C ILE A 130 -22.03 -4.11 2.40
N ILE A 131 -22.01 -4.47 3.66
CA ILE A 131 -23.14 -4.25 4.57
C ILE A 131 -23.17 -2.78 5.04
#